data_ff68614ba49bef67f13494b679482f31
#
_entry.id   ff68614ba49bef67f13494b679482f31
#
_cell.length_a   1.000
_cell.length_b   1.000
_cell.length_c   1.000
_cell.angle_alpha   90.00
_cell.angle_beta   90.00
_cell.angle_gamma   90.00
#
_symmetry.space_group_name_H-M   'P 1'
#
loop_
_entity.id
_entity.type
_entity.pdbx_description
1 polymer ?
#
loop_
_entity_poly.entity_id
_entity_poly.type
_entity_poly.pdbx_seq_one_letter_code
_entity_poly.pdbx_strand_id
1 'polypeptide(L)'
;MLRSLRVFLCHSSNDKPAVRELYQKLRAETWIQPWLDEEELYPGQDWNMEIEKAVEAADAILVCLSKGSITKEGYVQRELRSVLDFADYKPEGTLYIIPVRLEECEPPRRLRAWQYADYFEGQRDRAFQRLLVSLKRRADALEQMDAESER
;
A
#
# COMPACT_ATOMS: atom_id res chain seq x y z
N MET A 1 -6.52 -2.03 23.47
CA MET A 1 -6.44 -2.25 22.03
C MET A 1 -5.78 -1.06 21.38
N LEU A 2 -4.93 -1.33 20.47
CA LEU A 2 -4.24 -0.31 19.75
C LEU A 2 -5.08 0.19 18.58
N ARG A 3 -4.64 1.28 17.98
CA ARG A 3 -5.29 1.86 16.82
C ARG A 3 -5.31 0.89 15.64
N SER A 4 -6.18 1.13 14.68
CA SER A 4 -6.23 0.36 13.45
C SER A 4 -4.92 0.51 12.65
N LEU A 5 -4.56 -0.51 11.91
CA LEU A 5 -3.41 -0.49 11.01
C LEU A 5 -3.73 0.42 9.81
N ARG A 6 -2.90 1.42 9.58
CA ARG A 6 -3.08 2.36 8.47
C ARG A 6 -2.37 1.84 7.23
N VAL A 7 -3.15 1.57 6.19
CA VAL A 7 -2.67 0.97 4.95
C VAL A 7 -2.93 1.91 3.78
N PHE A 8 -1.87 2.40 3.17
CA PHE A 8 -1.96 3.30 2.02
C PHE A 8 -1.99 2.49 0.73
N LEU A 9 -2.96 2.78 -0.15
CA LEU A 9 -3.06 2.13 -1.46
C LEU A 9 -2.48 3.05 -2.53
N CYS A 10 -1.33 2.65 -3.08
CA CYS A 10 -0.65 3.35 -4.15
C CYS A 10 -0.97 2.67 -5.49
N HIS A 11 -1.42 3.43 -6.47
CA HIS A 11 -1.82 2.87 -7.76
C HIS A 11 -1.76 3.91 -8.87
N SER A 12 -1.80 3.45 -10.13
CA SER A 12 -2.00 4.34 -11.25
C SER A 12 -3.50 4.49 -11.54
N SER A 13 -3.90 5.59 -12.17
CA SER A 13 -5.31 5.88 -12.45
C SER A 13 -5.99 4.82 -13.31
N ASN A 14 -5.24 4.10 -14.13
CA ASN A 14 -5.78 3.04 -14.99
C ASN A 14 -6.19 1.78 -14.22
N ASP A 15 -5.74 1.64 -12.98
CA ASP A 15 -5.93 0.43 -12.18
C ASP A 15 -7.08 0.56 -11.16
N LYS A 16 -7.84 1.65 -11.22
CA LYS A 16 -8.89 1.95 -10.23
C LYS A 16 -9.88 0.82 -9.97
N PRO A 17 -10.43 0.13 -10.98
CA PRO A 17 -11.42 -0.92 -10.69
C PRO A 17 -10.90 -2.03 -9.75
N ALA A 18 -9.69 -2.53 -9.99
CA ALA A 18 -9.11 -3.58 -9.16
C ALA A 18 -8.73 -3.04 -7.77
N VAL A 19 -8.24 -1.80 -7.72
CA VAL A 19 -7.84 -1.17 -6.46
C VAL A 19 -9.06 -0.84 -5.59
N ARG A 20 -10.16 -0.43 -6.18
CA ARG A 20 -11.42 -0.21 -5.45
C ARG A 20 -11.91 -1.49 -4.80
N GLU A 21 -11.85 -2.61 -5.51
CA GLU A 21 -12.23 -3.91 -4.97
C GLU A 21 -11.36 -4.25 -3.77
N LEU A 22 -10.05 -4.10 -3.90
CA LEU A 22 -9.11 -4.35 -2.81
C LEU A 22 -9.38 -3.43 -1.62
N TYR A 23 -9.64 -2.16 -1.87
CA TYR A 23 -9.99 -1.18 -0.84
C TYR A 23 -11.22 -1.63 -0.04
N GLN A 24 -12.28 -2.06 -0.71
CA GLN A 24 -13.50 -2.49 -0.04
C GLN A 24 -13.26 -3.75 0.81
N LYS A 25 -12.45 -4.68 0.33
CA LYS A 25 -12.09 -5.87 1.10
C LYS A 25 -11.29 -5.51 2.35
N LEU A 26 -10.35 -4.60 2.23
CA LEU A 26 -9.54 -4.13 3.38
C LEU A 26 -10.42 -3.38 4.39
N ARG A 27 -11.31 -2.53 3.90
CA ARG A 27 -12.21 -1.76 4.75
C ARG A 27 -13.15 -2.63 5.56
N ALA A 28 -13.49 -3.82 5.05
CA ALA A 28 -14.34 -4.77 5.76
C ALA A 28 -13.65 -5.38 6.99
N GLU A 29 -12.32 -5.29 7.07
CA GLU A 29 -11.57 -5.77 8.22
C GLU A 29 -11.55 -4.67 9.30
N THR A 30 -12.03 -4.98 10.50
CA THR A 30 -12.19 -3.98 11.56
C THR A 30 -10.88 -3.39 12.07
N TRP A 31 -9.79 -4.08 11.88
CA TRP A 31 -8.46 -3.67 12.37
C TRP A 31 -7.61 -2.94 11.32
N ILE A 32 -8.16 -2.75 10.10
CA ILE A 32 -7.46 -2.06 9.01
C ILE A 32 -8.19 -0.78 8.67
N GLN A 33 -7.42 0.29 8.50
CA GLN A 33 -7.92 1.57 7.99
C GLN A 33 -7.20 1.83 6.66
N PRO A 34 -7.82 1.46 5.53
CA PRO A 34 -7.19 1.71 4.23
C PRO A 34 -7.36 3.16 3.81
N TRP A 35 -6.38 3.68 3.09
CA TRP A 35 -6.42 5.02 2.51
C TRP A 35 -6.34 4.90 0.99
N LEU A 36 -7.34 5.47 0.30
CA LEU A 36 -7.41 5.51 -1.16
C LEU A 36 -7.77 6.93 -1.56
N ASP A 37 -7.02 7.51 -2.50
CA ASP A 37 -7.15 8.91 -2.87
C ASP A 37 -8.57 9.32 -3.26
N GLU A 38 -9.26 8.55 -4.10
CA GLU A 38 -10.61 8.91 -4.54
C GLU A 38 -11.65 8.91 -3.40
N GLU A 39 -11.38 8.18 -2.31
CA GLU A 39 -12.27 8.09 -1.16
C GLU A 39 -11.95 9.15 -0.09
N GLU A 40 -10.69 9.55 0.00
CA GLU A 40 -10.18 10.39 1.09
C GLU A 40 -9.93 11.84 0.69
N LEU A 41 -9.78 12.13 -0.60
CA LEU A 41 -9.53 13.47 -1.08
C LEU A 41 -10.84 14.17 -1.48
N TYR A 42 -10.97 15.42 -1.06
CA TYR A 42 -12.13 16.24 -1.36
C TYR A 42 -11.74 17.46 -2.21
N PRO A 43 -12.69 18.01 -2.99
CA PRO A 43 -12.38 19.20 -3.79
C PRO A 43 -11.80 20.33 -2.96
N GLY A 44 -10.79 20.98 -3.46
CA GLY A 44 -10.11 22.08 -2.78
C GLY A 44 -8.90 21.68 -1.97
N GLN A 45 -8.70 20.40 -1.70
CA GLN A 45 -7.51 19.94 -0.99
C GLN A 45 -6.29 19.90 -1.93
N ASP A 46 -5.11 20.15 -1.35
CA ASP A 46 -3.85 20.03 -2.08
C ASP A 46 -3.47 18.55 -2.19
N TRP A 47 -3.48 18.03 -3.42
CA TRP A 47 -3.24 16.60 -3.66
C TRP A 47 -1.89 16.14 -3.09
N ASN A 48 -0.81 16.85 -3.40
CA ASN A 48 0.53 16.46 -2.93
C ASN A 48 0.63 16.47 -1.40
N MET A 49 0.08 17.50 -0.78
CA MET A 49 0.12 17.65 0.67
C MET A 49 -0.63 16.52 1.37
N GLU A 50 -1.83 16.19 0.89
CA GLU A 50 -2.64 15.13 1.51
C GLU A 50 -2.04 13.75 1.30
N ILE A 51 -1.47 13.48 0.12
CA ILE A 51 -0.75 12.22 -0.16
C ILE A 51 0.47 12.09 0.75
N GLU A 52 1.26 13.15 0.87
CA GLU A 52 2.45 13.14 1.73
C GLU A 52 2.09 12.85 3.19
N LYS A 53 1.05 13.51 3.70
CA LYS A 53 0.56 13.26 5.07
C LYS A 53 0.11 11.81 5.25
N ALA A 54 -0.60 11.26 4.28
CA ALA A 54 -1.11 9.90 4.35
C ALA A 54 0.03 8.87 4.32
N VAL A 55 1.03 9.09 3.48
CA VAL A 55 2.21 8.22 3.43
C VAL A 55 2.98 8.29 4.75
N GLU A 56 3.17 9.49 5.28
CA GLU A 56 3.86 9.68 6.56
C GLU A 56 3.16 8.95 7.71
N ALA A 57 1.83 8.95 7.70
CA ALA A 57 1.04 8.29 8.74
C ALA A 57 0.85 6.79 8.51
N ALA A 58 1.19 6.28 7.33
CA ALA A 58 0.94 4.88 6.97
C ALA A 58 1.85 3.92 7.73
N ASP A 59 1.27 2.79 8.12
CA ASP A 59 2.02 1.67 8.72
C ASP A 59 2.49 0.69 7.65
N ALA A 60 1.76 0.63 6.53
CA ALA A 60 2.09 -0.19 5.38
C ALA A 60 1.64 0.51 4.11
N ILE A 61 2.37 0.30 3.03
CA ILE A 61 1.98 0.79 1.70
C ILE A 61 1.83 -0.42 0.77
N LEU A 62 0.67 -0.53 0.16
CA LEU A 62 0.44 -1.50 -0.91
C LEU A 62 0.68 -0.79 -2.23
N VAL A 63 1.69 -1.25 -2.97
CA VAL A 63 2.03 -0.68 -4.27
C VAL A 63 1.42 -1.55 -5.35
N CYS A 64 0.29 -1.11 -5.90
CA CYS A 64 -0.45 -1.87 -6.90
C CYS A 64 0.17 -1.69 -8.28
N LEU A 65 0.56 -2.79 -8.89
CA LEU A 65 1.32 -2.82 -10.14
C LEU A 65 0.53 -3.49 -11.27
N SER A 66 0.65 -2.90 -12.45
CA SER A 66 0.12 -3.47 -13.69
C SER A 66 1.10 -3.14 -14.81
N LYS A 67 0.86 -3.68 -16.01
CA LYS A 67 1.69 -3.34 -17.17
C LYS A 67 1.65 -1.85 -17.45
N GLY A 68 0.49 -1.20 -17.22
CA GLY A 68 0.32 0.23 -17.45
C GLY A 68 0.97 1.12 -16.40
N SER A 69 1.28 0.59 -15.21
CA SER A 69 1.91 1.37 -14.14
C SER A 69 3.44 1.32 -14.19
N ILE A 70 3.99 0.52 -15.09
CA ILE A 70 5.44 0.33 -15.23
C ILE A 70 5.86 0.74 -16.64
N THR A 71 6.94 1.52 -16.76
CA THR A 71 7.47 1.92 -18.06
C THR A 71 8.21 0.75 -18.72
N LYS A 72 8.48 0.87 -20.03
CA LYS A 72 9.23 -0.15 -20.79
C LYS A 72 10.64 -0.36 -20.21
N GLU A 73 11.21 0.68 -19.62
CA GLU A 73 12.55 0.62 -19.02
C GLU A 73 12.55 0.04 -17.60
N GLY A 74 11.38 -0.31 -17.07
CA GLY A 74 11.26 -0.90 -15.73
C GLY A 74 11.14 0.10 -14.61
N TYR A 75 10.79 1.35 -14.90
CA TYR A 75 10.52 2.39 -13.90
C TYR A 75 9.02 2.49 -13.65
N VAL A 76 8.64 2.87 -12.43
CA VAL A 76 7.23 3.12 -12.12
C VAL A 76 6.76 4.43 -12.74
N GLN A 77 5.48 4.48 -13.07
CA GLN A 77 4.84 5.70 -13.55
C GLN A 77 4.88 6.79 -12.47
N ARG A 78 4.73 8.03 -12.90
CA ARG A 78 4.86 9.22 -12.04
C ARG A 78 4.01 9.16 -10.78
N GLU A 79 2.78 8.67 -10.88
CA GLU A 79 1.86 8.60 -9.75
C GLU A 79 2.43 7.74 -8.59
N LEU A 80 2.99 6.58 -8.94
CA LEU A 80 3.61 5.69 -7.96
C LEU A 80 4.93 6.26 -7.46
N ARG A 81 5.68 6.88 -8.36
CA ARG A 81 6.99 7.43 -8.03
C ARG A 81 6.90 8.50 -6.93
N SER A 82 5.92 9.38 -7.00
CA SER A 82 5.73 10.41 -5.99
C SER A 82 5.51 9.82 -4.59
N VAL A 83 4.67 8.79 -4.51
CA VAL A 83 4.41 8.10 -3.24
C VAL A 83 5.67 7.43 -2.70
N LEU A 84 6.40 6.74 -3.57
CA LEU A 84 7.64 6.06 -3.17
C LEU A 84 8.72 7.06 -2.74
N ASP A 85 8.78 8.23 -3.38
CA ASP A 85 9.69 9.30 -2.98
C ASP A 85 9.36 9.80 -1.57
N PHE A 86 8.09 10.02 -1.26
CA PHE A 86 7.67 10.40 0.09
C PHE A 86 8.03 9.30 1.10
N ALA A 87 7.85 8.04 0.72
CA ALA A 87 8.18 6.91 1.59
C ALA A 87 9.67 6.86 1.95
N ASP A 88 10.54 7.28 1.05
CA ASP A 88 11.99 7.27 1.28
C ASP A 88 12.41 8.23 2.40
N TYR A 89 11.57 9.20 2.75
CA TYR A 89 11.87 10.11 3.86
C TYR A 89 11.52 9.52 5.23
N LYS A 90 10.81 8.39 5.25
CA LYS A 90 10.50 7.76 6.54
C LYS A 90 11.76 7.06 7.08
N PRO A 91 11.96 7.08 8.40
CA PRO A 91 13.09 6.36 8.99
C PRO A 91 13.07 4.87 8.61
N GLU A 92 14.25 4.32 8.43
CA GLU A 92 14.40 2.90 8.09
C GLU A 92 13.70 2.01 9.10
N GLY A 93 12.97 1.00 8.61
CA GLY A 93 12.24 0.07 9.46
C GLY A 93 10.88 0.55 9.93
N THR A 94 10.50 1.81 9.65
CA THR A 94 9.19 2.35 10.08
C THR A 94 8.11 2.18 9.02
N LEU A 95 8.45 1.70 7.84
CA LEU A 95 7.51 1.51 6.74
C LEU A 95 7.59 0.10 6.22
N TYR A 96 6.43 -0.48 5.96
CA TYR A 96 6.29 -1.82 5.40
C TYR A 96 5.69 -1.70 4.01
N ILE A 97 6.45 -2.10 2.98
CA ILE A 97 6.03 -2.01 1.59
C ILE A 97 5.68 -3.39 1.06
N ILE A 98 4.50 -3.52 0.48
CA ILE A 98 4.05 -4.77 -0.16
C ILE A 98 3.66 -4.46 -1.60
N PRO A 99 4.45 -4.92 -2.59
CA PRO A 99 4.02 -4.83 -3.98
C PRO A 99 2.85 -5.79 -4.22
N VAL A 100 1.83 -5.31 -4.91
CA VAL A 100 0.64 -6.10 -5.25
C VAL A 100 0.50 -6.09 -6.76
N ARG A 101 0.76 -7.22 -7.41
CA ARG A 101 0.60 -7.33 -8.85
C ARG A 101 -0.86 -7.59 -9.17
N LEU A 102 -1.47 -6.68 -9.91
CA LEU A 102 -2.87 -6.80 -10.33
C LEU A 102 -3.01 -7.70 -11.56
N GLU A 103 -1.92 -7.83 -12.31
CA GLU A 103 -1.77 -8.72 -13.46
C GLU A 103 -0.30 -9.11 -13.57
N GLU A 104 0.00 -10.07 -14.42
CA GLU A 104 1.39 -10.47 -14.62
C GLU A 104 2.18 -9.31 -15.21
N CYS A 105 3.24 -8.89 -14.50
CA CYS A 105 4.12 -7.82 -14.90
C CYS A 105 5.44 -7.95 -14.15
N GLU A 106 6.51 -7.41 -14.74
CA GLU A 106 7.81 -7.41 -14.09
C GLU A 106 7.84 -6.35 -12.99
N PRO A 107 8.17 -6.71 -11.74
CA PRO A 107 8.32 -5.71 -10.70
C PRO A 107 9.42 -4.70 -11.08
N PRO A 108 9.18 -3.40 -10.88
CA PRO A 108 10.21 -2.40 -11.18
C PRO A 108 11.41 -2.57 -10.25
N ARG A 109 12.57 -2.12 -10.71
CA ARG A 109 13.83 -2.25 -9.94
C ARG A 109 13.71 -1.79 -8.50
N ARG A 110 13.02 -0.68 -8.29
CA ARG A 110 12.84 -0.06 -7.00
C ARG A 110 12.14 -0.96 -5.99
N LEU A 111 11.32 -1.91 -6.45
CA LEU A 111 10.50 -2.77 -5.61
C LEU A 111 10.97 -4.23 -5.57
N ARG A 112 12.06 -4.58 -6.25
CA ARG A 112 12.50 -5.98 -6.34
C ARG A 112 12.96 -6.59 -5.02
N ALA A 113 13.29 -5.76 -4.03
CA ALA A 113 13.73 -6.25 -2.73
C ALA A 113 12.61 -6.88 -1.91
N TRP A 114 11.35 -6.59 -2.23
CA TRP A 114 10.21 -7.06 -1.46
C TRP A 114 9.46 -8.16 -2.17
N GLN A 115 9.00 -9.15 -1.39
CA GLN A 115 8.11 -10.18 -1.92
C GLN A 115 6.77 -9.56 -2.29
N TYR A 116 6.24 -9.93 -3.43
CA TYR A 116 4.98 -9.40 -3.93
C TYR A 116 3.82 -10.36 -3.73
N ALA A 117 2.60 -9.83 -3.77
CA ALA A 117 1.38 -10.61 -3.78
C ALA A 117 0.79 -10.58 -5.21
N ASP A 118 0.33 -11.73 -5.69
CA ASP A 118 -0.29 -11.85 -7.01
C ASP A 118 -1.81 -11.80 -6.90
N TYR A 119 -2.33 -10.59 -7.00
CA TYR A 119 -3.76 -10.32 -6.91
C TYR A 119 -4.40 -10.42 -8.30
N PHE A 120 -4.17 -11.56 -8.98
CA PHE A 120 -4.66 -11.81 -10.33
C PHE A 120 -6.12 -12.23 -10.30
N GLU A 121 -6.84 -11.87 -11.36
CA GLU A 121 -8.20 -12.35 -11.55
C GLU A 121 -8.24 -13.88 -11.43
N GLY A 122 -9.20 -14.39 -10.66
CA GLY A 122 -9.29 -15.82 -10.38
C GLY A 122 -8.45 -16.31 -9.20
N GLN A 123 -7.50 -15.49 -8.70
CA GLN A 123 -6.67 -15.83 -7.55
C GLN A 123 -6.78 -14.78 -6.43
N ARG A 124 -7.69 -13.83 -6.57
CA ARG A 124 -7.77 -12.69 -5.64
C ARG A 124 -8.07 -13.09 -4.20
N ASP A 125 -8.94 -14.05 -3.99
CA ASP A 125 -9.28 -14.48 -2.63
C ASP A 125 -8.08 -15.05 -1.90
N ARG A 126 -7.32 -15.93 -2.58
CA ARG A 126 -6.10 -16.48 -2.00
C ARG A 126 -5.05 -15.41 -1.73
N ALA A 127 -4.84 -14.54 -2.70
CA ALA A 127 -3.87 -13.44 -2.56
C ALA A 127 -4.26 -12.53 -1.40
N PHE A 128 -5.54 -12.23 -1.26
CA PHE A 128 -6.03 -11.40 -0.18
C PHE A 128 -5.80 -12.04 1.19
N GLN A 129 -6.03 -13.34 1.33
CA GLN A 129 -5.78 -14.03 2.60
C GLN A 129 -4.30 -13.98 2.97
N ARG A 130 -3.41 -14.16 2.01
CA ARG A 130 -1.97 -14.06 2.26
C ARG A 130 -1.56 -12.63 2.61
N LEU A 131 -2.18 -11.65 1.98
CA LEU A 131 -1.96 -10.24 2.28
C LEU A 131 -2.38 -9.92 3.72
N LEU A 132 -3.52 -10.44 4.16
CA LEU A 132 -3.98 -10.25 5.54
C LEU A 132 -2.98 -10.83 6.55
N VAL A 133 -2.36 -11.96 6.25
CA VAL A 133 -1.33 -12.53 7.12
C VAL A 133 -0.16 -11.57 7.25
N SER A 134 0.32 -11.00 6.14
CA SER A 134 1.42 -10.03 6.17
C SER A 134 1.05 -8.77 6.96
N LEU A 135 -0.14 -8.25 6.75
CA LEU A 135 -0.60 -7.06 7.46
C LEU A 135 -0.79 -7.32 8.95
N LYS A 136 -1.28 -8.51 9.31
CA LYS A 136 -1.45 -8.88 10.72
C LYS A 136 -0.09 -8.98 11.42
N ARG A 137 0.91 -9.54 10.76
CA ARG A 137 2.27 -9.59 11.30
C ARG A 137 2.83 -8.19 11.52
N ARG A 138 2.55 -7.27 10.60
CA ARG A 138 2.96 -5.87 10.76
C ARG A 138 2.26 -5.22 11.95
N ALA A 139 0.96 -5.44 12.10
CA ALA A 139 0.19 -4.91 13.22
C ALA A 139 0.72 -5.44 14.55
N ASP A 140 1.00 -6.74 14.64
CA ASP A 140 1.54 -7.36 15.84
C ASP A 140 2.93 -6.82 16.19
N ALA A 141 3.78 -6.60 15.18
CA ALA A 141 5.10 -6.03 15.40
C ALA A 141 5.01 -4.60 15.94
N LEU A 142 4.07 -3.80 15.44
CA LEU A 142 3.86 -2.44 15.94
C LEU A 142 3.33 -2.45 17.38
N GLU A 143 2.44 -3.36 17.73
CA GLU A 143 1.97 -3.53 19.11
C GLU A 143 3.11 -3.83 20.06
N GLN A 144 3.99 -4.72 19.65
CA GLN A 144 5.15 -5.08 20.46
C GLN A 144 6.11 -3.90 20.64
N MET A 145 6.34 -3.13 19.58
CA MET A 145 7.16 -1.92 19.64
C MET A 145 6.57 -0.88 20.60
N ASP A 146 5.27 -0.67 20.57
CA ASP A 146 4.58 0.25 21.46
C ASP A 146 4.70 -0.22 22.92
N ALA A 147 4.54 -1.51 23.17
CA ALA A 147 4.68 -2.08 24.51
C ALA A 147 6.11 -1.90 25.06
N GLU A 148 7.12 -2.06 24.20
CA GLU A 148 8.52 -1.83 24.59
C GLU A 148 8.79 -0.36 24.88
N SER A 149 8.18 0.55 24.15
CA SER A 149 8.34 2.00 24.33
C SER A 149 7.75 2.48 25.66
N GLU A 150 6.73 1.80 26.16
CA GLU A 150 6.07 2.14 27.43
C GLU A 150 6.85 1.67 28.66
N ARG A 151 7.85 0.87 28.45
CA ARG A 151 8.74 0.41 29.52
C ARG A 151 9.88 1.40 29.72
#